data_821519162d48bce9df1b841dd2f93766
#
_entry.id   821519162d48bce9df1b841dd2f93766
#
_cell.length_a   1.000
_cell.length_b   1.000
_cell.length_c   1.000
_cell.angle_alpha   90.00
_cell.angle_beta   90.00
_cell.angle_gamma   90.00
#
_symmetry.space_group_name_H-M   'P 1'
#
loop_
_entity.id
_entity.type
_entity.pdbx_description
1 polymer ?
#
loop_
_entity_poly.entity_id
_entity_poly.type
_entity_poly.pdbx_seq_one_letter_code
_entity_poly.pdbx_strand_id
1 'polypeptide(L)'
;MSFPSRSAIAQAVLLTAAVATLVGCSTLAQHQGTRLPEPVSAPTLPPPAPAPVDSGQAQAAPAMAKEQRVAITASSYVPRAMPMPPPASTAKYTAFSDNPWQRATEQPVSTFSASVDTGSYANVRRFINRGQLPPQDAVRVEELVNYFGFDAPGPEAGERDPFKVRAQVLASPWNAERGLIRIAIKGQDIAKASMPPANLVFLVDISGSMGPEDRLPLVKSALKLLTGQLRPVDRVSVVTYASGTRVALPPTPGDRKTAINDAIDQLRAGGGTYGEGGLKLAYAQARESFIPEGINRVLLATDGDLNVGETNQEALKKMIEGERNSGVTLTALGVGQSNFNEALMKKLADTGNGSYHYLDSLQEAHKVLVNEMTSTLATIAQDLKLQVEFNPATVQEYRLIGYELHALKREDFNNDKVDAGDIGAGHQVTALYEFVPTGAKGSVDPLRYGSEDKAAKESPRVGKSGELAWIKLRYKPPGQETSQLVELPVMKPATMPALAAQDADTRFAVAVAAWGQWLRGSTLIGDYGPEQFVPLARGARGEDRYGHRAEFARLAELSASLKR
;
A
#
# COMPACT_ATOMS: atom_id res chain seq x y z
N MET A 1 -7.93 -57.10 36.25
CA MET A 1 -9.14 -57.93 35.94
C MET A 1 -9.71 -57.35 34.66
N SER A 2 -9.46 -58.09 33.62
CA SER A 2 -10.33 -58.65 32.58
C SER A 2 -10.88 -57.66 31.53
N PHE A 3 -10.31 -57.73 30.35
CA PHE A 3 -10.93 -57.51 29.02
C PHE A 3 -12.06 -58.60 28.80
N PRO A 4 -13.02 -58.40 27.88
CA PRO A 4 -12.82 -58.74 26.47
C PRO A 4 -13.48 -57.75 25.47
N SER A 5 -13.02 -57.57 24.27
CA SER A 5 -12.89 -58.30 22.98
C SER A 5 -14.09 -58.16 22.03
N ARG A 6 -13.76 -57.60 20.84
CA ARG A 6 -14.16 -57.93 19.45
C ARG A 6 -15.66 -58.04 19.07
N SER A 7 -16.05 -57.32 18.00
CA SER A 7 -16.38 -58.02 16.73
C SER A 7 -16.63 -57.05 15.58
N ALA A 8 -16.03 -57.35 14.44
CA ALA A 8 -16.22 -56.77 13.12
C ALA A 8 -17.46 -57.36 12.44
N ILE A 9 -18.15 -56.62 11.59
CA ILE A 9 -18.89 -57.17 10.44
C ILE A 9 -18.76 -56.19 9.28
N ALA A 10 -18.11 -56.66 8.21
CA ALA A 10 -18.14 -56.12 6.86
C ALA A 10 -19.33 -56.69 6.11
N GLN A 11 -19.96 -55.93 5.25
CA GLN A 11 -20.64 -56.44 4.07
C GLN A 11 -20.73 -55.39 2.98
N ALA A 12 -20.23 -55.78 1.81
CA ALA A 12 -20.33 -55.13 0.50
C ALA A 12 -21.56 -55.64 -0.25
N VAL A 13 -22.18 -54.82 -1.10
CA VAL A 13 -22.98 -55.23 -2.28
C VAL A 13 -23.00 -54.07 -3.26
N LEU A 14 -22.29 -54.13 -4.39
CA LEU A 14 -22.67 -54.47 -5.78
C LEU A 14 -23.48 -53.42 -6.57
N LEU A 15 -22.80 -52.93 -7.58
CA LEU A 15 -23.15 -52.56 -8.96
C LEU A 15 -24.59 -52.71 -9.45
N THR A 16 -25.08 -51.70 -10.20
CA THR A 16 -25.73 -51.93 -11.50
C THR A 16 -25.53 -50.73 -12.43
N ALA A 17 -24.97 -50.99 -13.60
CA ALA A 17 -24.89 -50.12 -14.75
C ALA A 17 -26.21 -50.16 -15.53
N ALA A 18 -26.65 -49.04 -16.10
CA ALA A 18 -27.65 -49.00 -17.15
C ALA A 18 -27.20 -48.08 -18.26
N VAL A 19 -26.84 -48.70 -19.38
CA VAL A 19 -26.66 -48.12 -20.69
C VAL A 19 -28.03 -47.90 -21.34
N ALA A 20 -28.29 -46.72 -21.83
CA ALA A 20 -29.38 -46.48 -22.78
C ALA A 20 -28.86 -45.66 -23.95
N THR A 21 -28.61 -46.34 -25.05
CA THR A 21 -28.52 -45.86 -26.43
C THR A 21 -29.90 -45.50 -26.97
N LEU A 22 -30.04 -44.32 -27.55
CA LEU A 22 -31.12 -44.06 -28.50
C LEU A 22 -30.60 -43.19 -29.66
N VAL A 23 -30.86 -43.76 -30.83
CA VAL A 23 -30.54 -43.41 -32.20
C VAL A 23 -31.49 -42.34 -32.71
N GLY A 24 -30.95 -41.38 -33.48
CA GLY A 24 -31.49 -40.91 -34.74
C GLY A 24 -32.50 -39.76 -34.71
N CYS A 25 -32.17 -38.69 -35.36
CA CYS A 25 -32.80 -38.26 -36.61
C CYS A 25 -32.11 -36.96 -37.11
N SER A 26 -31.54 -37.06 -38.28
CA SER A 26 -31.05 -36.00 -39.14
C SER A 26 -32.23 -35.24 -39.75
N THR A 27 -32.26 -33.91 -39.59
CA THR A 27 -33.00 -33.03 -40.53
C THR A 27 -32.04 -31.98 -41.06
N LEU A 28 -31.80 -32.05 -42.34
CA LEU A 28 -31.15 -31.02 -43.16
C LEU A 28 -32.02 -29.74 -43.13
N ALA A 29 -31.46 -28.64 -42.70
CA ALA A 29 -31.96 -27.30 -42.99
C ALA A 29 -30.92 -26.60 -43.85
N GLN A 30 -31.31 -26.24 -45.04
CA GLN A 30 -30.55 -25.47 -46.01
C GLN A 30 -30.22 -24.08 -45.45
N HIS A 31 -28.94 -23.77 -45.38
CA HIS A 31 -28.50 -22.40 -45.10
C HIS A 31 -28.41 -21.64 -46.44
N GLN A 32 -29.25 -20.64 -46.59
CA GLN A 32 -29.07 -19.58 -47.56
C GLN A 32 -27.90 -18.71 -47.11
N GLY A 33 -26.92 -18.57 -48.01
CA GLY A 33 -25.74 -17.73 -47.82
C GLY A 33 -26.11 -16.24 -47.76
N THR A 34 -25.83 -15.63 -46.63
CA THR A 34 -25.71 -14.17 -46.51
C THR A 34 -24.30 -13.77 -46.87
N ARG A 35 -24.15 -13.02 -47.96
CA ARG A 35 -22.90 -12.40 -48.39
C ARG A 35 -22.47 -11.38 -47.32
N LEU A 36 -21.23 -11.48 -46.90
CA LEU A 36 -20.55 -10.43 -46.12
C LEU A 36 -20.36 -9.20 -47.04
N PRO A 37 -20.56 -7.98 -46.53
CA PRO A 37 -20.27 -6.78 -47.29
C PRO A 37 -18.74 -6.64 -47.46
N GLU A 38 -18.31 -6.29 -48.66
CA GLU A 38 -16.93 -5.94 -48.97
C GLU A 38 -16.49 -4.68 -48.20
N PRO A 39 -15.19 -4.57 -47.85
CA PRO A 39 -14.70 -3.38 -47.15
C PRO A 39 -14.71 -2.18 -48.10
N VAL A 40 -15.40 -1.13 -47.67
CA VAL A 40 -15.42 0.17 -48.36
C VAL A 40 -14.02 0.78 -48.25
N SER A 41 -13.37 0.97 -49.40
CA SER A 41 -12.09 1.68 -49.50
C SER A 41 -12.24 3.12 -49.01
N ALA A 42 -11.40 3.54 -48.08
CA ALA A 42 -11.29 4.92 -47.65
C ALA A 42 -10.79 5.83 -48.80
N PRO A 43 -11.30 7.07 -48.91
CA PRO A 43 -10.83 7.99 -49.93
C PRO A 43 -9.39 8.43 -49.64
N THR A 44 -8.52 8.21 -50.60
CA THR A 44 -7.14 8.73 -50.64
C THR A 44 -7.16 10.25 -50.79
N LEU A 45 -6.58 10.98 -49.86
CA LEU A 45 -6.30 12.41 -49.99
C LEU A 45 -5.23 12.63 -51.05
N PRO A 46 -5.35 13.65 -51.92
CA PRO A 46 -4.32 13.98 -52.90
C PRO A 46 -3.07 14.56 -52.21
N PRO A 47 -1.88 14.35 -52.81
CA PRO A 47 -0.63 14.90 -52.26
C PRO A 47 -0.60 16.42 -52.36
N PRO A 48 0.10 17.12 -51.41
CA PRO A 48 0.22 18.56 -51.42
C PRO A 48 1.01 19.03 -52.65
N ALA A 49 0.55 20.14 -53.25
CA ALA A 49 1.19 20.78 -54.38
C ALA A 49 2.58 21.37 -54.01
N PRO A 50 3.57 21.34 -54.92
CA PRO A 50 4.88 21.94 -54.69
C PRO A 50 4.79 23.47 -54.66
N ALA A 51 5.57 24.11 -53.76
CA ALA A 51 5.70 25.54 -53.63
C ALA A 51 6.35 26.16 -54.88
N PRO A 52 5.95 27.37 -55.29
CA PRO A 52 6.52 28.03 -56.46
C PRO A 52 7.98 28.50 -56.20
N VAL A 53 8.84 28.16 -57.16
CA VAL A 53 10.23 28.62 -57.20
C VAL A 53 10.23 29.96 -57.90
N ASP A 54 10.60 31.00 -57.16
CA ASP A 54 10.76 32.36 -57.74
C ASP A 54 12.15 32.48 -58.39
N SER A 55 12.16 32.64 -59.71
CA SER A 55 13.34 32.87 -60.54
C SER A 55 13.51 34.41 -60.74
N GLY A 56 14.18 35.05 -59.84
CA GLY A 56 14.58 36.48 -60.00
C GLY A 56 15.95 36.61 -60.64
N GLN A 57 15.97 37.23 -61.80
CA GLN A 57 17.13 37.54 -62.62
C GLN A 57 18.07 38.54 -61.95
N ALA A 58 19.37 38.30 -62.15
CA ALA A 58 20.45 39.23 -61.82
C ALA A 58 20.48 40.40 -62.82
N GLN A 59 20.58 41.61 -62.30
CA GLN A 59 21.09 42.76 -63.06
C GLN A 59 22.20 43.49 -62.31
N ALA A 60 23.22 43.83 -63.08
CA ALA A 60 24.52 44.39 -62.70
C ALA A 60 24.51 45.84 -62.20
N ALA A 61 25.57 46.16 -61.48
CA ALA A 61 25.94 47.39 -60.80
C ALA A 61 26.01 48.64 -61.63
N PRO A 62 26.13 49.88 -61.02
CA PRO A 62 27.45 50.40 -60.93
C PRO A 62 27.85 51.07 -59.59
N ALA A 63 29.14 51.33 -59.50
CA ALA A 63 29.96 51.65 -58.38
C ALA A 63 29.77 53.06 -57.77
N MET A 64 30.36 53.20 -56.58
CA MET A 64 30.88 54.34 -55.84
C MET A 64 29.99 55.09 -54.84
N ALA A 65 30.31 54.85 -53.59
CA ALA A 65 30.60 55.93 -52.61
C ALA A 65 31.26 55.32 -51.37
N LYS A 66 32.36 55.95 -50.94
CA LYS A 66 33.03 55.69 -49.64
C LYS A 66 32.14 56.13 -48.50
N GLU A 67 31.85 55.25 -47.60
CA GLU A 67 31.33 55.62 -46.29
C GLU A 67 32.00 54.82 -45.15
N GLN A 68 32.20 55.55 -44.08
CA GLN A 68 32.93 55.16 -42.88
C GLN A 68 32.37 53.91 -42.20
N ARG A 69 33.26 53.00 -41.93
CA ARG A 69 32.94 51.85 -41.07
C ARG A 69 32.79 52.32 -39.61
N VAL A 70 31.57 52.48 -39.16
CA VAL A 70 31.23 52.39 -37.72
C VAL A 70 31.14 50.96 -37.34
N ALA A 71 32.06 50.47 -36.50
CA ALA A 71 32.03 49.15 -35.93
C ALA A 71 30.89 49.12 -34.90
N ILE A 72 29.73 48.58 -35.30
CA ILE A 72 28.68 48.22 -34.38
C ILE A 72 29.08 46.84 -33.79
N THR A 73 29.60 46.86 -32.56
CA THR A 73 29.73 45.64 -31.78
C THR A 73 28.31 45.11 -31.50
N ALA A 74 27.86 44.14 -32.29
CA ALA A 74 26.66 43.38 -32.00
C ALA A 74 26.92 42.56 -30.72
N SER A 75 26.48 43.11 -29.59
CA SER A 75 26.33 42.32 -28.38
C SER A 75 25.34 41.21 -28.68
N SER A 76 25.83 39.97 -28.79
CA SER A 76 25.00 38.79 -28.91
C SER A 76 24.19 38.62 -27.62
N TYR A 77 23.01 39.21 -27.59
CA TYR A 77 22.00 38.90 -26.58
C TYR A 77 21.56 37.44 -26.79
N VAL A 78 22.17 36.52 -26.07
CA VAL A 78 21.67 35.15 -25.95
C VAL A 78 20.44 35.26 -25.05
N PRO A 79 19.22 34.99 -25.54
CA PRO A 79 18.05 34.95 -24.68
C PRO A 79 18.31 33.88 -23.63
N ARG A 80 18.42 34.27 -22.36
CA ARG A 80 18.46 33.35 -21.25
C ARG A 80 17.14 32.59 -21.29
N ALA A 81 17.18 31.30 -21.67
CA ALA A 81 16.01 30.45 -21.64
C ALA A 81 15.41 30.55 -20.23
N MET A 82 14.19 31.11 -20.15
CA MET A 82 13.46 31.08 -18.89
C MET A 82 13.33 29.59 -18.49
N PRO A 83 13.62 29.24 -17.24
CA PRO A 83 13.36 27.89 -16.78
C PRO A 83 11.88 27.57 -17.06
N MET A 84 11.63 26.61 -17.92
CA MET A 84 10.26 26.08 -18.06
C MET A 84 9.80 25.64 -16.68
N PRO A 85 8.58 26.04 -16.24
CA PRO A 85 8.03 25.50 -15.02
C PRO A 85 8.08 23.97 -15.11
N PRO A 86 8.45 23.28 -14.03
CA PRO A 86 8.45 21.82 -14.03
C PRO A 86 7.07 21.33 -14.47
N PRO A 87 6.99 20.28 -15.29
CA PRO A 87 5.72 19.73 -15.73
C PRO A 87 4.84 19.43 -14.51
N ALA A 88 3.57 19.84 -14.57
CA ALA A 88 2.61 19.59 -13.50
C ALA A 88 2.57 18.10 -13.21
N SER A 89 2.67 17.71 -11.94
CA SER A 89 2.57 16.31 -11.52
C SER A 89 1.19 15.78 -11.91
N THR A 90 1.14 14.68 -12.65
CA THR A 90 -0.08 13.94 -12.97
C THR A 90 -0.31 12.77 -12.03
N ALA A 91 0.41 12.73 -10.90
CA ALA A 91 0.24 11.69 -9.87
C ALA A 91 -1.21 11.67 -9.35
N LYS A 92 -1.77 10.47 -9.24
CA LYS A 92 -3.16 10.25 -8.82
C LYS A 92 -3.19 9.63 -7.43
N TYR A 93 -3.91 10.28 -6.53
CA TYR A 93 -4.18 9.83 -5.17
C TYR A 93 -5.68 9.66 -4.98
N THR A 94 -6.08 8.72 -4.13
CA THR A 94 -7.49 8.57 -3.76
C THR A 94 -7.86 9.67 -2.78
N ALA A 95 -8.86 10.49 -3.14
CA ALA A 95 -9.38 11.54 -2.27
C ALA A 95 -10.15 10.95 -1.08
N PHE A 96 -9.98 11.54 0.09
CA PHE A 96 -10.68 11.16 1.32
C PHE A 96 -10.72 12.34 2.31
N SER A 97 -11.61 12.27 3.30
CA SER A 97 -11.74 13.25 4.39
C SER A 97 -11.40 12.61 5.73
N ASP A 98 -11.04 13.43 6.71
CA ASP A 98 -10.78 12.97 8.08
C ASP A 98 -11.99 12.22 8.64
N ASN A 99 -11.75 11.19 9.44
CA ASN A 99 -12.81 10.49 10.16
C ASN A 99 -13.55 11.48 11.08
N PRO A 100 -14.89 11.54 11.00
CA PRO A 100 -15.68 12.42 11.84
C PRO A 100 -15.72 11.93 13.30
N TRP A 101 -16.07 12.84 14.22
CA TRP A 101 -16.44 12.48 15.57
C TRP A 101 -17.71 11.63 15.58
N GLN A 102 -17.69 10.54 16.33
CA GLN A 102 -18.82 9.63 16.52
C GLN A 102 -19.27 9.66 17.96
N ARG A 103 -20.56 9.78 18.23
CA ARG A 103 -21.11 9.63 19.59
C ARG A 103 -21.20 8.16 19.96
N ALA A 104 -20.61 7.78 21.08
CA ALA A 104 -20.61 6.38 21.53
C ALA A 104 -22.02 5.85 21.86
N THR A 105 -22.97 6.71 22.22
CA THR A 105 -24.38 6.33 22.42
C THR A 105 -25.12 5.99 21.14
N GLU A 106 -24.68 6.53 19.99
CA GLU A 106 -25.33 6.37 18.69
C GLU A 106 -24.58 5.32 17.85
N GLN A 107 -23.26 5.39 17.83
CA GLN A 107 -22.37 4.50 17.09
C GLN A 107 -21.21 4.07 18.00
N PRO A 108 -21.39 3.07 18.86
CA PRO A 108 -20.34 2.66 19.81
C PRO A 108 -19.18 1.91 19.16
N VAL A 109 -19.33 1.47 17.90
CA VAL A 109 -18.41 0.53 17.25
C VAL A 109 -17.70 1.16 16.06
N SER A 110 -16.38 1.11 16.06
CA SER A 110 -15.51 1.41 14.92
C SER A 110 -14.89 0.13 14.39
N THR A 111 -14.98 -0.10 13.08
CA THR A 111 -14.41 -1.29 12.43
C THR A 111 -13.55 -0.88 11.24
N PHE A 112 -12.36 -1.45 11.13
CA PHE A 112 -11.44 -1.17 10.02
C PHE A 112 -10.52 -2.36 9.75
N SER A 113 -9.95 -2.42 8.55
CA SER A 113 -8.93 -3.38 8.18
C SER A 113 -7.54 -2.86 8.58
N ALA A 114 -6.69 -3.73 9.09
CA ALA A 114 -5.29 -3.38 9.31
C ALA A 114 -4.63 -3.06 7.96
N SER A 115 -3.67 -2.12 7.97
CA SER A 115 -2.79 -1.85 6.83
C SER A 115 -1.36 -1.78 7.32
N VAL A 116 -0.47 -2.40 6.56
CA VAL A 116 0.99 -2.38 6.77
C VAL A 116 1.70 -1.52 5.73
N ASP A 117 0.96 -0.86 4.84
CA ASP A 117 1.51 0.02 3.83
C ASP A 117 2.23 1.20 4.46
N THR A 118 3.31 1.63 3.83
CA THR A 118 4.15 2.75 4.27
C THR A 118 4.50 3.72 3.15
N GLY A 119 3.93 3.52 1.97
CA GLY A 119 4.25 4.27 0.76
C GLY A 119 4.00 5.77 0.87
N SER A 120 2.98 6.18 1.65
CA SER A 120 2.68 7.58 1.89
C SER A 120 3.86 8.33 2.54
N TYR A 121 4.59 7.71 3.50
CA TYR A 121 5.74 8.36 4.12
C TYR A 121 6.86 8.63 3.12
N ALA A 122 7.27 7.64 2.34
CA ALA A 122 8.31 7.80 1.33
C ALA A 122 7.91 8.84 0.27
N ASN A 123 6.63 8.88 -0.10
CA ASN A 123 6.10 9.87 -1.03
C ASN A 123 6.10 11.30 -0.44
N VAL A 124 5.64 11.47 0.79
CA VAL A 124 5.69 12.76 1.53
C VAL A 124 7.13 13.24 1.68
N ARG A 125 8.06 12.36 2.07
CA ARG A 125 9.50 12.64 2.16
C ARG A 125 10.05 13.18 0.85
N ARG A 126 9.69 12.56 -0.27
CA ARG A 126 10.09 13.00 -1.60
C ARG A 126 9.63 14.43 -1.90
N PHE A 127 8.37 14.77 -1.63
CA PHE A 127 7.85 16.13 -1.83
C PHE A 127 8.65 17.15 -1.01
N ILE A 128 8.81 16.90 0.29
CA ILE A 128 9.47 17.84 1.21
C ILE A 128 10.95 18.02 0.84
N ASN A 129 11.67 16.94 0.49
CA ASN A 129 13.07 17.03 0.06
C ASN A 129 13.26 17.83 -1.25
N ARG A 130 12.18 18.09 -2.00
CA ARG A 130 12.16 18.95 -3.19
C ARG A 130 11.68 20.36 -2.92
N GLY A 131 11.48 20.72 -1.67
CA GLY A 131 10.96 22.02 -1.29
C GLY A 131 9.49 22.21 -1.62
N GLN A 132 8.70 21.14 -1.66
CA GLN A 132 7.27 21.17 -1.94
C GLN A 132 6.49 20.49 -0.80
N LEU A 133 5.30 21.02 -0.49
CA LEU A 133 4.37 20.31 0.38
C LEU A 133 3.64 19.22 -0.44
N PRO A 134 3.38 18.06 0.18
CA PRO A 134 2.58 17.01 -0.47
C PRO A 134 1.14 17.48 -0.65
N PRO A 135 0.42 16.97 -1.70
CA PRO A 135 -1.03 17.09 -1.76
C PRO A 135 -1.67 16.42 -0.53
N GLN A 136 -2.78 16.97 -0.04
CA GLN A 136 -3.47 16.44 1.15
C GLN A 136 -3.83 14.96 1.02
N ASP A 137 -4.30 14.55 -0.16
CA ASP A 137 -4.69 13.17 -0.47
C ASP A 137 -3.49 12.19 -0.55
N ALA A 138 -2.25 12.71 -0.60
CA ALA A 138 -1.04 11.88 -0.53
C ALA A 138 -0.61 11.57 0.92
N VAL A 139 -1.23 12.22 1.92
CA VAL A 139 -0.84 12.12 3.33
C VAL A 139 -1.79 11.19 4.07
N ARG A 140 -1.42 9.95 4.26
CA ARG A 140 -2.17 8.96 5.06
C ARG A 140 -1.52 8.80 6.41
N VAL A 141 -2.21 9.26 7.45
CA VAL A 141 -1.64 9.36 8.80
C VAL A 141 -1.22 8.00 9.34
N GLU A 142 -2.01 6.96 9.10
CA GLU A 142 -1.70 5.58 9.47
C GLU A 142 -0.40 5.08 8.83
N GLU A 143 -0.20 5.35 7.54
CA GLU A 143 1.01 4.94 6.82
C GLU A 143 2.25 5.71 7.29
N LEU A 144 2.08 6.99 7.70
CA LEU A 144 3.16 7.75 8.31
C LEU A 144 3.57 7.16 9.66
N VAL A 145 2.61 6.80 10.50
CA VAL A 145 2.87 6.21 11.83
C VAL A 145 3.48 4.82 11.68
N ASN A 146 2.92 3.98 10.81
CA ASN A 146 3.37 2.60 10.61
C ASN A 146 4.70 2.47 9.86
N TYR A 147 5.22 3.56 9.28
CA TYR A 147 6.55 3.59 8.67
C TYR A 147 7.66 3.30 9.68
N PHE A 148 7.46 3.64 10.95
CA PHE A 148 8.46 3.51 12.00
C PHE A 148 8.31 2.20 12.76
N GLY A 149 9.43 1.51 12.96
CA GLY A 149 9.50 0.43 13.92
C GLY A 149 9.40 0.97 15.35
N PHE A 150 8.54 0.34 16.15
CA PHE A 150 8.42 0.59 17.58
C PHE A 150 8.94 -0.61 18.36
N ASP A 151 9.56 -0.38 19.51
CA ASP A 151 10.13 -1.44 20.35
C ASP A 151 9.04 -2.09 21.22
N ALA A 152 8.03 -2.67 20.54
CA ALA A 152 6.98 -3.42 21.20
C ALA A 152 7.36 -4.91 21.25
N PRO A 153 7.28 -5.58 22.41
CA PRO A 153 7.55 -7.01 22.47
C PRO A 153 6.49 -7.78 21.67
N GLY A 154 6.98 -8.67 20.81
CA GLY A 154 6.17 -9.63 20.07
C GLY A 154 5.72 -10.80 20.93
N PRO A 155 5.01 -11.77 20.34
CA PRO A 155 4.67 -13.04 20.98
C PRO A 155 5.94 -13.80 21.38
N GLU A 156 5.86 -14.50 22.51
CA GLU A 156 6.90 -15.44 22.92
C GLU A 156 6.76 -16.76 22.16
N ALA A 157 7.82 -17.53 22.13
CA ALA A 157 7.80 -18.84 21.47
C ALA A 157 6.77 -19.76 22.14
N GLY A 158 5.78 -20.23 21.36
CA GLY A 158 4.69 -21.10 21.85
C GLY A 158 3.42 -20.36 22.25
N GLU A 159 3.37 -19.04 22.19
CA GLU A 159 2.08 -18.32 22.28
C GLU A 159 1.18 -18.73 21.10
N ARG A 160 -0.13 -18.82 21.36
CA ARG A 160 -1.13 -19.28 20.38
C ARG A 160 -1.29 -18.31 19.21
N ASP A 161 -1.34 -17.03 19.53
CA ASP A 161 -1.63 -16.00 18.54
C ASP A 161 -0.34 -15.49 17.90
N PRO A 162 -0.29 -15.27 16.57
CA PRO A 162 0.91 -14.88 15.86
C PRO A 162 1.29 -13.40 16.08
N PHE A 163 0.55 -12.69 16.94
CA PHE A 163 0.82 -11.29 17.27
C PHE A 163 0.40 -10.97 18.71
N LYS A 164 1.03 -9.95 19.27
CA LYS A 164 0.70 -9.40 20.58
C LYS A 164 0.01 -8.04 20.42
N VAL A 165 -1.06 -7.84 21.20
CA VAL A 165 -1.84 -6.59 21.16
C VAL A 165 -1.66 -5.84 22.48
N ARG A 166 -1.47 -4.54 22.39
CA ARG A 166 -1.39 -3.65 23.54
C ARG A 166 -2.21 -2.38 23.32
N ALA A 167 -2.84 -1.89 24.37
CA ALA A 167 -3.53 -0.62 24.36
C ALA A 167 -2.94 0.28 25.46
N GLN A 168 -2.68 1.53 25.10
CA GLN A 168 -2.18 2.56 26.01
C GLN A 168 -3.14 3.75 25.96
N VAL A 169 -3.48 4.28 27.13
CA VAL A 169 -4.38 5.43 27.28
C VAL A 169 -3.57 6.61 27.80
N LEU A 170 -3.75 7.78 27.20
CA LEU A 170 -3.02 9.00 27.57
C LEU A 170 -3.84 10.26 27.27
N ALA A 171 -3.44 11.40 27.85
CA ALA A 171 -4.03 12.69 27.53
C ALA A 171 -3.70 13.11 26.09
N SER A 172 -4.67 13.70 25.39
CA SER A 172 -4.45 14.27 24.06
C SER A 172 -3.56 15.53 24.19
N PRO A 173 -2.46 15.64 23.41
CA PRO A 173 -1.60 16.82 23.50
C PRO A 173 -2.18 18.07 22.85
N TRP A 174 -3.16 17.92 21.96
CA TRP A 174 -3.83 19.04 21.27
C TRP A 174 -5.16 19.45 21.90
N ASN A 175 -5.66 18.70 22.88
CA ASN A 175 -6.84 19.08 23.66
C ASN A 175 -6.83 18.43 25.05
N ALA A 176 -6.65 19.24 26.08
CA ALA A 176 -6.50 18.76 27.47
C ALA A 176 -7.75 18.05 28.03
N GLU A 177 -8.94 18.27 27.45
CA GLU A 177 -10.19 17.62 27.87
C GLU A 177 -10.40 16.25 27.21
N ARG A 178 -9.50 15.85 26.31
CA ARG A 178 -9.60 14.62 25.52
C ARG A 178 -8.50 13.63 25.86
N GLY A 179 -8.73 12.37 25.52
CA GLY A 179 -7.75 11.32 25.64
C GLY A 179 -7.39 10.72 24.29
N LEU A 180 -6.27 10.02 24.24
CA LEU A 180 -5.87 9.16 23.14
C LEU A 180 -5.82 7.70 23.61
N ILE A 181 -6.18 6.78 22.72
CA ILE A 181 -5.91 5.35 22.86
C ILE A 181 -4.96 4.97 21.72
N ARG A 182 -3.77 4.50 22.06
CA ARG A 182 -2.84 3.87 21.13
C ARG A 182 -3.02 2.36 21.18
N ILE A 183 -3.39 1.75 20.08
CA ILE A 183 -3.46 0.30 19.89
C ILE A 183 -2.22 -0.09 19.11
N ALA A 184 -1.38 -0.94 19.67
CA ALA A 184 -0.17 -1.46 19.02
C ALA A 184 -0.29 -2.98 18.87
N ILE A 185 -0.09 -3.47 17.66
CA ILE A 185 -0.07 -4.87 17.30
C ILE A 185 1.35 -5.19 16.81
N LYS A 186 2.01 -6.17 17.41
CA LYS A 186 3.34 -6.64 17.00
C LYS A 186 3.24 -8.10 16.58
N GLY A 187 3.54 -8.38 15.30
CA GLY A 187 3.65 -9.73 14.77
C GLY A 187 4.87 -10.47 15.30
N GLN A 188 4.78 -11.78 15.34
CA GLN A 188 5.87 -12.67 15.70
C GLN A 188 7.05 -12.49 14.75
N ASP A 189 8.25 -12.34 15.30
CA ASP A 189 9.47 -12.30 14.52
C ASP A 189 9.86 -13.72 14.07
N ILE A 190 10.18 -13.87 12.79
CA ILE A 190 10.69 -15.11 12.22
C ILE A 190 12.15 -14.88 11.79
N ALA A 191 13.04 -15.71 12.29
CA ALA A 191 14.44 -15.67 11.84
C ALA A 191 14.51 -15.97 10.34
N LYS A 192 15.32 -15.22 9.59
CA LYS A 192 15.50 -15.40 8.14
C LYS A 192 15.84 -16.85 7.77
N ALA A 193 16.63 -17.55 8.59
CA ALA A 193 17.00 -18.95 8.37
C ALA A 193 15.79 -19.90 8.44
N SER A 194 14.77 -19.53 9.22
CA SER A 194 13.54 -20.32 9.44
C SER A 194 12.42 -19.97 8.47
N MET A 195 12.61 -18.99 7.57
CA MET A 195 11.62 -18.68 6.55
C MET A 195 11.40 -19.89 5.61
N PRO A 196 10.17 -20.15 5.15
CA PRO A 196 9.92 -21.06 4.06
C PRO A 196 10.76 -20.72 2.82
N PRO A 197 11.08 -21.68 1.94
CA PRO A 197 11.71 -21.39 0.66
C PRO A 197 10.85 -20.40 -0.14
N ALA A 198 11.49 -19.47 -0.84
CA ALA A 198 10.82 -18.44 -1.62
C ALA A 198 11.01 -18.65 -3.13
N ASN A 199 9.91 -18.58 -3.86
CA ASN A 199 9.84 -18.46 -5.31
C ASN A 199 9.42 -17.02 -5.66
N LEU A 200 10.36 -16.20 -6.07
CA LEU A 200 10.17 -14.78 -6.35
C LEU A 200 10.21 -14.52 -7.86
N VAL A 201 9.20 -13.87 -8.38
CA VAL A 201 9.19 -13.41 -9.77
C VAL A 201 9.32 -11.88 -9.78
N PHE A 202 10.47 -11.38 -10.23
CA PHE A 202 10.67 -9.96 -10.45
C PHE A 202 10.00 -9.56 -11.76
N LEU A 203 8.85 -8.90 -11.68
CA LEU A 203 8.16 -8.32 -12.83
C LEU A 203 8.56 -6.86 -12.96
N VAL A 204 9.39 -6.54 -13.94
CA VAL A 204 9.99 -5.23 -14.09
C VAL A 204 9.46 -4.52 -15.31
N ASP A 205 8.90 -3.33 -15.08
CA ASP A 205 8.60 -2.37 -16.12
C ASP A 205 9.92 -1.87 -16.74
N ILE A 206 10.06 -2.04 -18.03
CA ILE A 206 11.18 -1.48 -18.81
C ILE A 206 10.68 -0.55 -19.92
N SER A 207 9.47 0.01 -19.81
CA SER A 207 8.94 0.99 -20.76
C SER A 207 9.83 2.25 -20.86
N GLY A 208 9.60 3.06 -21.88
CA GLY A 208 10.41 4.26 -22.12
C GLY A 208 10.38 5.25 -20.96
N SER A 209 9.26 5.33 -20.22
CA SER A 209 9.12 6.16 -19.02
C SER A 209 10.08 5.76 -17.90
N MET A 210 10.51 4.50 -17.83
CA MET A 210 11.40 3.96 -16.79
C MET A 210 12.88 4.37 -16.96
N GLY A 211 13.24 5.21 -17.96
CA GLY A 211 14.61 5.66 -18.24
C GLY A 211 15.27 6.49 -17.14
N PRO A 212 14.60 7.44 -16.45
CA PRO A 212 15.19 8.29 -15.41
C PRO A 212 15.83 7.51 -14.26
N GLU A 213 16.81 8.17 -13.58
CA GLU A 213 17.60 7.54 -12.50
C GLU A 213 16.77 7.09 -11.29
N ASP A 214 15.67 7.78 -11.02
CA ASP A 214 14.73 7.47 -9.95
C ASP A 214 13.72 6.35 -10.30
N ARG A 215 13.93 5.63 -11.39
CA ARG A 215 13.07 4.54 -11.88
C ARG A 215 13.85 3.27 -12.13
N LEU A 216 14.05 2.82 -13.38
CA LEU A 216 14.74 1.55 -13.67
C LEU A 216 16.13 1.42 -13.04
N PRO A 217 17.01 2.43 -13.04
CA PRO A 217 18.29 2.35 -12.34
C PRO A 217 18.14 2.10 -10.83
N LEU A 218 17.18 2.77 -10.18
CA LEU A 218 16.86 2.54 -8.77
C LEU A 218 16.30 1.12 -8.55
N VAL A 219 15.35 0.67 -9.38
CA VAL A 219 14.79 -0.69 -9.34
C VAL A 219 15.87 -1.75 -9.48
N LYS A 220 16.80 -1.60 -10.43
CA LYS A 220 17.93 -2.53 -10.60
C LYS A 220 18.78 -2.62 -9.33
N SER A 221 19.10 -1.49 -8.73
CA SER A 221 19.85 -1.44 -7.47
C SER A 221 19.08 -2.08 -6.32
N ALA A 222 17.77 -1.83 -6.21
CA ALA A 222 16.88 -2.41 -5.22
C ALA A 222 16.80 -3.94 -5.35
N LEU A 223 16.60 -4.47 -6.55
CA LEU A 223 16.52 -5.91 -6.80
C LEU A 223 17.85 -6.62 -6.51
N LYS A 224 19.01 -5.97 -6.75
CA LYS A 224 20.31 -6.49 -6.35
C LYS A 224 20.48 -6.56 -4.83
N LEU A 225 19.97 -5.58 -4.08
CA LEU A 225 19.94 -5.64 -2.61
C LEU A 225 19.16 -6.88 -2.14
N LEU A 226 17.96 -7.11 -2.69
CA LEU A 226 17.17 -8.30 -2.38
C LEU A 226 17.89 -9.59 -2.80
N THR A 227 18.49 -9.62 -4.00
CA THR A 227 19.30 -10.76 -4.48
C THR A 227 20.41 -11.12 -3.47
N GLY A 228 21.06 -10.13 -2.87
CA GLY A 228 22.05 -10.34 -1.80
C GLY A 228 21.51 -11.13 -0.61
N GLN A 229 20.22 -11.06 -0.34
CA GLN A 229 19.55 -11.71 0.79
C GLN A 229 19.08 -13.15 0.53
N LEU A 230 19.00 -13.59 -0.72
CA LEU A 230 18.46 -14.90 -1.09
C LEU A 230 19.33 -16.06 -0.59
N ARG A 231 18.70 -17.17 -0.26
CA ARG A 231 19.31 -18.43 0.18
C ARG A 231 19.39 -19.42 -0.99
N PRO A 232 20.20 -20.47 -0.92
CA PRO A 232 20.26 -21.50 -1.97
C PRO A 232 18.93 -22.18 -2.25
N VAL A 233 18.03 -22.25 -1.24
CA VAL A 233 16.69 -22.85 -1.33
C VAL A 233 15.68 -21.94 -2.02
N ASP A 234 15.97 -20.66 -2.14
CA ASP A 234 15.10 -19.68 -2.79
C ASP A 234 15.31 -19.72 -4.32
N ARG A 235 14.32 -19.27 -5.09
CA ARG A 235 14.37 -19.17 -6.56
C ARG A 235 13.95 -17.79 -7.02
N VAL A 236 14.57 -17.33 -8.10
CA VAL A 236 14.22 -16.04 -8.74
C VAL A 236 14.02 -16.23 -10.22
N SER A 237 12.94 -15.66 -10.75
CA SER A 237 12.74 -15.40 -12.18
C SER A 237 12.69 -13.90 -12.41
N VAL A 238 13.11 -13.43 -13.59
CA VAL A 238 12.97 -12.03 -14.01
C VAL A 238 12.11 -11.98 -15.27
N VAL A 239 10.99 -11.32 -15.16
CA VAL A 239 10.05 -11.05 -16.26
C VAL A 239 10.05 -9.55 -16.55
N THR A 240 10.07 -9.17 -17.80
CA THR A 240 10.01 -7.76 -18.22
C THR A 240 8.83 -7.50 -19.11
N TYR A 241 8.31 -6.29 -19.07
CA TYR A 241 7.32 -5.80 -20.02
C TYR A 241 7.61 -4.37 -20.47
N ALA A 242 7.27 -4.12 -21.73
CA ALA A 242 7.30 -2.82 -22.40
C ALA A 242 6.29 -2.86 -23.56
N SER A 243 6.69 -2.74 -24.83
CA SER A 243 5.84 -3.02 -26.00
C SER A 243 5.50 -4.51 -26.15
N GLY A 244 6.22 -5.38 -25.46
CA GLY A 244 6.01 -6.84 -25.37
C GLY A 244 6.49 -7.36 -24.04
N THR A 245 6.39 -8.67 -23.83
CA THR A 245 6.77 -9.34 -22.58
C THR A 245 7.85 -10.39 -22.84
N ARG A 246 8.75 -10.57 -21.87
CA ARG A 246 9.85 -11.54 -21.97
C ARG A 246 10.26 -12.08 -20.61
N VAL A 247 10.59 -13.37 -20.56
CA VAL A 247 11.36 -13.96 -19.47
C VAL A 247 12.84 -13.61 -19.69
N ALA A 248 13.35 -12.66 -18.91
CA ALA A 248 14.75 -12.23 -18.96
C ALA A 248 15.68 -13.20 -18.21
N LEU A 249 15.15 -13.83 -17.14
CA LEU A 249 15.82 -14.90 -16.40
C LEU A 249 14.79 -15.97 -16.04
N PRO A 250 14.96 -17.24 -16.46
CA PRO A 250 14.11 -18.33 -15.98
C PRO A 250 14.37 -18.63 -14.50
N PRO A 251 13.55 -19.50 -13.85
CA PRO A 251 13.72 -19.85 -12.45
C PRO A 251 15.17 -20.27 -12.12
N THR A 252 15.83 -19.45 -11.32
CA THR A 252 17.26 -19.55 -11.00
C THR A 252 17.44 -19.64 -9.49
N PRO A 253 18.23 -20.61 -8.95
CA PRO A 253 18.51 -20.70 -7.52
C PRO A 253 19.13 -19.43 -6.95
N GLY A 254 18.75 -19.07 -5.71
CA GLY A 254 19.13 -17.83 -5.05
C GLY A 254 20.63 -17.69 -4.73
N ASP A 255 21.41 -18.76 -4.76
CA ASP A 255 22.87 -18.74 -4.65
C ASP A 255 23.58 -18.34 -5.96
N ARG A 256 22.90 -18.43 -7.10
CA ARG A 256 23.44 -18.01 -8.41
C ARG A 256 23.41 -16.49 -8.58
N LYS A 257 23.91 -15.78 -7.57
CA LYS A 257 23.86 -14.30 -7.46
C LYS A 257 24.37 -13.58 -8.70
N THR A 258 25.47 -14.06 -9.30
CA THR A 258 26.06 -13.46 -10.50
C THR A 258 25.07 -13.53 -11.66
N ALA A 259 24.50 -14.70 -11.95
CA ALA A 259 23.56 -14.87 -13.05
C ALA A 259 22.30 -13.98 -12.88
N ILE A 260 21.80 -13.87 -11.63
CA ILE A 260 20.64 -13.01 -11.32
C ILE A 260 21.00 -11.54 -11.52
N ASN A 261 22.15 -11.10 -11.01
CA ASN A 261 22.59 -9.72 -11.13
C ASN A 261 22.90 -9.34 -12.58
N ASP A 262 23.51 -10.23 -13.36
CA ASP A 262 23.80 -10.01 -14.78
C ASP A 262 22.50 -9.82 -15.58
N ALA A 263 21.47 -10.63 -15.31
CA ALA A 263 20.15 -10.47 -15.93
C ALA A 263 19.51 -9.11 -15.57
N ILE A 264 19.61 -8.69 -14.30
CA ILE A 264 19.13 -7.37 -13.86
C ILE A 264 19.93 -6.25 -14.55
N ASP A 265 21.26 -6.41 -14.69
CA ASP A 265 22.11 -5.39 -15.32
C ASP A 265 21.88 -5.22 -16.81
N GLN A 266 21.38 -6.25 -17.47
CA GLN A 266 21.01 -6.20 -18.88
C GLN A 266 19.69 -5.48 -19.18
N LEU A 267 18.86 -5.20 -18.17
CA LEU A 267 17.62 -4.48 -18.36
C LEU A 267 17.87 -3.07 -18.91
N ARG A 268 17.11 -2.67 -19.93
CA ARG A 268 17.19 -1.36 -20.56
C ARG A 268 15.79 -0.80 -20.77
N ALA A 269 15.60 0.47 -20.44
CA ALA A 269 14.33 1.14 -20.66
C ALA A 269 14.10 1.45 -22.13
N GLY A 270 12.87 1.23 -22.62
CA GLY A 270 12.44 1.55 -23.98
C GLY A 270 11.11 0.90 -24.37
N GLY A 271 10.43 1.47 -25.35
CA GLY A 271 9.14 0.96 -25.85
C GLY A 271 7.92 1.47 -25.07
N GLY A 272 6.77 0.88 -25.39
CA GLY A 272 5.47 1.17 -24.76
C GLY A 272 5.27 0.45 -23.43
N THR A 273 4.00 0.35 -22.94
CA THR A 273 3.67 -0.25 -21.64
C THR A 273 2.54 -1.27 -21.80
N TYR A 274 2.86 -2.56 -21.90
CA TYR A 274 1.89 -3.66 -21.96
C TYR A 274 1.87 -4.44 -20.64
N GLY A 275 1.37 -3.81 -19.59
CA GLY A 275 1.42 -4.32 -18.21
C GLY A 275 0.60 -5.59 -17.98
N GLU A 276 -0.59 -5.74 -18.59
CA GLU A 276 -1.42 -6.95 -18.49
C GLU A 276 -0.68 -8.20 -18.95
N GLY A 277 -0.01 -8.11 -20.10
CA GLY A 277 0.79 -9.23 -20.61
C GLY A 277 1.94 -9.59 -19.69
N GLY A 278 2.59 -8.56 -19.08
CA GLY A 278 3.63 -8.75 -18.08
C GLY A 278 3.16 -9.53 -16.87
N LEU A 279 2.02 -9.13 -16.29
CA LEU A 279 1.42 -9.83 -15.16
C LEU A 279 1.06 -11.27 -15.47
N LYS A 280 0.41 -11.53 -16.62
CA LYS A 280 0.08 -12.91 -17.05
C LYS A 280 1.33 -13.78 -17.15
N LEU A 281 2.41 -13.27 -17.74
CA LEU A 281 3.66 -14.00 -17.89
C LEU A 281 4.34 -14.22 -16.54
N ALA A 282 4.33 -13.23 -15.64
CA ALA A 282 4.91 -13.34 -14.30
C ALA A 282 4.20 -14.41 -13.47
N TYR A 283 2.87 -14.44 -13.48
CA TYR A 283 2.12 -15.47 -12.79
C TYR A 283 2.32 -16.85 -13.41
N ALA A 284 2.45 -16.97 -14.74
CA ALA A 284 2.81 -18.23 -15.39
C ALA A 284 4.18 -18.74 -14.92
N GLN A 285 5.18 -17.86 -14.79
CA GLN A 285 6.49 -18.23 -14.24
C GLN A 285 6.42 -18.59 -12.75
N ALA A 286 5.59 -17.91 -11.98
CA ALA A 286 5.39 -18.23 -10.56
C ALA A 286 4.78 -19.64 -10.38
N ARG A 287 3.83 -20.02 -11.22
CA ARG A 287 3.22 -21.36 -11.21
C ARG A 287 4.18 -22.46 -11.69
N GLU A 288 4.99 -22.18 -12.72
CA GLU A 288 5.98 -23.14 -13.25
C GLU A 288 6.98 -23.57 -12.18
N SER A 289 7.36 -22.65 -11.30
CA SER A 289 8.33 -22.87 -10.21
C SER A 289 7.69 -22.85 -8.82
N PHE A 290 6.39 -23.10 -8.73
CA PHE A 290 5.64 -23.08 -7.48
C PHE A 290 6.25 -23.99 -6.41
N ILE A 291 6.42 -23.47 -5.21
CA ILE A 291 6.92 -24.22 -4.05
C ILE A 291 5.74 -24.48 -3.10
N PRO A 292 5.27 -25.71 -2.96
CA PRO A 292 4.27 -26.05 -1.95
C PRO A 292 4.77 -25.66 -0.56
N GLU A 293 3.88 -25.07 0.27
CA GLU A 293 4.22 -24.56 1.62
C GLU A 293 5.35 -23.51 1.64
N GLY A 294 5.76 -23.04 0.46
CA GLY A 294 6.73 -21.97 0.30
C GLY A 294 6.09 -20.61 0.07
N ILE A 295 6.93 -19.58 0.00
CA ILE A 295 6.52 -18.22 -0.37
C ILE A 295 6.55 -18.13 -1.90
N ASN A 296 5.39 -17.93 -2.53
CA ASN A 296 5.28 -17.73 -3.97
C ASN A 296 4.78 -16.31 -4.23
N ARG A 297 5.64 -15.45 -4.81
CA ARG A 297 5.34 -14.02 -4.87
C ARG A 297 5.85 -13.36 -6.14
N VAL A 298 5.00 -12.54 -6.74
CA VAL A 298 5.36 -11.59 -7.79
C VAL A 298 5.72 -10.25 -7.15
N LEU A 299 6.85 -9.70 -7.51
CA LEU A 299 7.33 -8.37 -7.12
C LEU A 299 7.26 -7.47 -8.35
N LEU A 300 6.19 -6.68 -8.45
CA LEU A 300 5.96 -5.75 -9.57
C LEU A 300 6.68 -4.43 -9.30
N ALA A 301 7.63 -4.07 -10.14
CA ALA A 301 8.33 -2.79 -10.09
C ALA A 301 7.96 -1.94 -11.32
N THR A 302 7.32 -0.78 -11.09
CA THR A 302 6.80 0.11 -12.15
C THR A 302 6.69 1.56 -11.66
N ASP A 303 6.63 2.50 -12.59
CA ASP A 303 6.29 3.90 -12.30
C ASP A 303 4.77 4.18 -12.25
N GLY A 304 3.96 3.12 -12.25
CA GLY A 304 2.51 3.18 -12.12
C GLY A 304 1.76 3.40 -13.43
N ASP A 305 2.46 3.54 -14.56
CA ASP A 305 1.84 3.63 -15.88
C ASP A 305 1.54 2.22 -16.42
N LEU A 306 0.69 1.49 -15.70
CA LEU A 306 0.08 0.25 -16.20
C LEU A 306 -1.07 0.66 -17.12
N ASN A 307 -0.80 0.77 -18.42
CA ASN A 307 -1.78 1.16 -19.42
C ASN A 307 -2.78 0.02 -19.66
N VAL A 308 -3.66 -0.19 -18.71
CA VAL A 308 -4.82 -1.08 -18.79
C VAL A 308 -6.05 -0.20 -18.94
N GLY A 309 -6.73 -0.27 -20.09
CA GLY A 309 -7.99 0.45 -20.30
C GLY A 309 -9.02 0.12 -19.23
N GLU A 310 -10.04 0.98 -19.04
CA GLU A 310 -11.06 0.80 -17.97
C GLU A 310 -11.75 -0.58 -18.01
N THR A 311 -11.97 -1.12 -19.21
CA THR A 311 -12.56 -2.46 -19.41
C THR A 311 -11.64 -3.60 -18.95
N ASN A 312 -10.34 -3.38 -18.88
CA ASN A 312 -9.35 -4.40 -18.49
C ASN A 312 -9.06 -4.40 -16.98
N GLN A 313 -9.41 -3.36 -16.22
CA GLN A 313 -9.13 -3.30 -14.77
C GLN A 313 -9.87 -4.39 -13.99
N GLU A 314 -11.15 -4.62 -14.29
CA GLU A 314 -11.92 -5.70 -13.63
C GLU A 314 -11.45 -7.10 -14.04
N ALA A 315 -11.05 -7.28 -15.31
CA ALA A 315 -10.45 -8.53 -15.76
C ALA A 315 -9.10 -8.79 -15.08
N LEU A 316 -8.28 -7.74 -14.95
CA LEU A 316 -7.01 -7.79 -14.24
C LEU A 316 -7.19 -8.13 -12.76
N LYS A 317 -8.15 -7.49 -12.09
CA LYS A 317 -8.51 -7.79 -10.71
C LYS A 317 -8.89 -9.25 -10.53
N LYS A 318 -9.83 -9.77 -11.35
CA LYS A 318 -10.25 -11.18 -11.30
C LYS A 318 -9.09 -12.15 -11.55
N MET A 319 -8.17 -11.79 -12.44
CA MET A 319 -6.97 -12.61 -12.69
C MET A 319 -6.09 -12.67 -11.44
N ILE A 320 -5.80 -11.51 -10.82
CA ILE A 320 -4.96 -11.44 -9.61
C ILE A 320 -5.64 -12.18 -8.44
N GLU A 321 -6.96 -12.02 -8.25
CA GLU A 321 -7.73 -12.77 -7.26
C GLU A 321 -7.63 -14.29 -7.49
N GLY A 322 -7.71 -14.73 -8.75
CA GLY A 322 -7.54 -16.14 -9.11
C GLY A 322 -6.15 -16.68 -8.76
N GLU A 323 -5.10 -15.90 -9.04
CA GLU A 323 -3.72 -16.28 -8.75
C GLU A 323 -3.44 -16.25 -7.24
N ARG A 324 -3.96 -15.28 -6.52
CA ARG A 324 -3.93 -15.22 -5.07
C ARG A 324 -4.54 -16.49 -4.44
N ASN A 325 -5.70 -16.91 -4.93
CA ASN A 325 -6.38 -18.10 -4.46
C ASN A 325 -5.60 -19.40 -4.78
N SER A 326 -4.70 -19.35 -5.78
CA SER A 326 -3.75 -20.44 -6.07
C SER A 326 -2.48 -20.41 -5.21
N GLY A 327 -2.33 -19.41 -4.33
CA GLY A 327 -1.19 -19.25 -3.42
C GLY A 327 -0.05 -18.38 -3.96
N VAL A 328 -0.26 -17.62 -5.06
CA VAL A 328 0.73 -16.67 -5.58
C VAL A 328 0.31 -15.25 -5.25
N THR A 329 1.06 -14.58 -4.39
CA THR A 329 0.79 -13.20 -3.93
C THR A 329 1.52 -12.15 -4.78
N LEU A 330 1.12 -10.86 -4.66
CA LEU A 330 1.67 -9.74 -5.42
C LEU A 330 2.08 -8.59 -4.51
N THR A 331 3.36 -8.24 -4.48
CA THR A 331 3.84 -7.00 -3.87
C THR A 331 4.14 -5.97 -4.95
N ALA A 332 3.72 -4.73 -4.74
CA ALA A 332 3.91 -3.62 -5.66
C ALA A 332 5.00 -2.66 -5.17
N LEU A 333 6.00 -2.42 -6.00
CA LEU A 333 7.12 -1.51 -5.77
C LEU A 333 6.99 -0.33 -6.73
N GLY A 334 6.43 0.78 -6.26
CA GLY A 334 6.27 2.01 -7.03
C GLY A 334 7.57 2.82 -7.08
N VAL A 335 7.88 3.41 -8.24
CA VAL A 335 9.01 4.31 -8.43
C VAL A 335 8.62 5.52 -9.29
N GLY A 336 9.48 6.55 -9.35
CA GLY A 336 9.27 7.70 -10.23
C GLY A 336 8.23 8.70 -9.73
N GLN A 337 7.95 9.75 -10.51
CA GLN A 337 7.34 10.95 -9.94
C GLN A 337 6.17 11.52 -10.72
N SER A 338 6.28 11.60 -12.04
CA SER A 338 5.38 12.43 -12.85
C SER A 338 4.07 11.75 -13.23
N ASN A 339 4.07 10.40 -13.39
CA ASN A 339 2.92 9.61 -13.87
C ASN A 339 2.44 8.62 -12.82
N PHE A 340 2.89 8.77 -11.58
CA PHE A 340 2.67 7.77 -10.54
C PHE A 340 1.18 7.60 -10.22
N ASN A 341 0.66 6.40 -10.41
CA ASN A 341 -0.71 6.04 -10.09
C ASN A 341 -0.76 5.17 -8.83
N GLU A 342 -0.67 5.83 -7.67
CA GLU A 342 -0.67 5.16 -6.38
C GLU A 342 -1.95 4.36 -6.13
N ALA A 343 -3.10 4.92 -6.50
CA ALA A 343 -4.40 4.26 -6.31
C ALA A 343 -4.46 2.89 -7.00
N LEU A 344 -3.89 2.79 -8.22
CA LEU A 344 -3.81 1.53 -8.94
C LEU A 344 -2.82 0.57 -8.27
N MET A 345 -1.64 1.05 -7.88
CA MET A 345 -0.60 0.22 -7.25
C MET A 345 -1.09 -0.40 -5.94
N LYS A 346 -1.76 0.39 -5.09
CA LYS A 346 -2.41 -0.13 -3.87
C LYS A 346 -3.47 -1.16 -4.20
N LYS A 347 -4.37 -0.86 -5.13
CA LYS A 347 -5.44 -1.78 -5.54
C LYS A 347 -4.89 -3.13 -6.03
N LEU A 348 -3.78 -3.13 -6.78
CA LEU A 348 -3.14 -4.36 -7.25
C LEU A 348 -2.51 -5.15 -6.09
N ALA A 349 -1.80 -4.48 -5.18
CA ALA A 349 -1.19 -5.10 -4.01
C ALA A 349 -2.25 -5.70 -3.09
N ASP A 350 -3.29 -4.94 -2.74
CA ASP A 350 -4.41 -5.39 -1.90
C ASP A 350 -5.12 -6.61 -2.53
N THR A 351 -5.45 -6.53 -3.84
CA THR A 351 -6.09 -7.64 -4.56
C THR A 351 -5.22 -8.91 -4.55
N GLY A 352 -3.89 -8.75 -4.57
CA GLY A 352 -2.92 -9.85 -4.61
C GLY A 352 -2.41 -10.31 -3.25
N ASN A 353 -3.04 -9.94 -2.13
CA ASN A 353 -2.59 -10.22 -0.75
C ASN A 353 -1.10 -9.90 -0.55
N GLY A 354 -0.69 -8.73 -0.99
CA GLY A 354 0.65 -8.22 -0.81
C GLY A 354 0.64 -6.83 -0.20
N SER A 355 1.79 -6.18 -0.22
CA SER A 355 1.98 -4.82 0.28
C SER A 355 2.36 -3.87 -0.84
N TYR A 356 2.03 -2.60 -0.66
CA TYR A 356 2.47 -1.52 -1.52
C TYR A 356 3.60 -0.73 -0.85
N HIS A 357 4.71 -0.54 -1.59
CA HIS A 357 5.83 0.27 -1.18
C HIS A 357 6.19 1.28 -2.28
N TYR A 358 6.54 2.49 -1.89
CA TYR A 358 7.04 3.51 -2.81
C TYR A 358 8.54 3.73 -2.56
N LEU A 359 9.35 3.38 -3.55
CA LEU A 359 10.81 3.51 -3.47
C LEU A 359 11.24 4.88 -4.01
N ASP A 360 11.44 5.85 -3.12
CA ASP A 360 11.96 7.18 -3.48
C ASP A 360 13.49 7.24 -3.49
N SER A 361 14.13 6.24 -2.89
CA SER A 361 15.58 6.19 -2.69
C SER A 361 16.09 4.76 -2.50
N LEU A 362 17.41 4.59 -2.65
CA LEU A 362 18.06 3.31 -2.34
C LEU A 362 17.99 2.97 -0.83
N GLN A 363 17.91 3.98 0.03
CA GLN A 363 17.74 3.78 1.48
C GLN A 363 16.35 3.17 1.77
N GLU A 364 15.31 3.63 1.10
CA GLU A 364 13.98 3.03 1.19
C GLU A 364 13.97 1.59 0.66
N ALA A 365 14.59 1.37 -0.49
CA ALA A 365 14.73 0.02 -1.03
C ALA A 365 15.47 -0.92 -0.07
N HIS A 366 16.51 -0.45 0.61
CA HIS A 366 17.21 -1.22 1.63
C HIS A 366 16.33 -1.51 2.85
N LYS A 367 15.53 -0.52 3.31
CA LYS A 367 14.56 -0.74 4.39
C LYS A 367 13.59 -1.87 4.03
N VAL A 368 12.89 -1.75 2.90
CA VAL A 368 11.84 -2.68 2.48
C VAL A 368 12.38 -4.07 2.13
N LEU A 369 13.47 -4.14 1.36
CA LEU A 369 13.92 -5.40 0.74
C LEU A 369 15.05 -6.10 1.52
N VAL A 370 15.62 -5.44 2.53
CA VAL A 370 16.70 -6.02 3.35
C VAL A 370 16.30 -6.06 4.82
N ASN A 371 15.99 -4.91 5.41
CA ASN A 371 15.68 -4.83 6.85
C ASN A 371 14.33 -5.49 7.17
N GLU A 372 13.33 -5.25 6.32
CA GLU A 372 11.96 -5.74 6.47
C GLU A 372 11.63 -6.89 5.50
N MET A 373 12.66 -7.57 4.96
CA MET A 373 12.46 -8.66 4.00
C MET A 373 11.55 -9.77 4.56
N THR A 374 11.72 -10.14 5.82
CA THR A 374 10.91 -11.17 6.48
C THR A 374 9.45 -10.73 6.57
N SER A 375 9.20 -9.51 6.97
CA SER A 375 7.85 -8.96 7.08
C SER A 375 7.19 -8.71 5.72
N THR A 376 7.98 -8.35 4.72
CA THR A 376 7.48 -8.16 3.36
C THR A 376 7.12 -9.47 2.67
N LEU A 377 7.85 -10.57 2.96
CA LEU A 377 7.70 -11.83 2.25
C LEU A 377 6.89 -12.89 3.01
N ALA A 378 6.99 -12.96 4.34
CA ALA A 378 6.38 -14.02 5.15
C ALA A 378 5.12 -13.54 5.88
N THR A 379 3.93 -13.81 5.35
CA THR A 379 2.64 -13.51 5.98
C THR A 379 2.40 -14.45 7.17
N ILE A 380 2.04 -13.91 8.33
CA ILE A 380 1.73 -14.66 9.56
C ILE A 380 0.26 -14.59 9.96
N ALA A 381 -0.46 -13.58 9.48
CA ALA A 381 -1.90 -13.44 9.67
C ALA A 381 -2.51 -12.78 8.44
N GLN A 382 -3.63 -13.32 7.96
CA GLN A 382 -4.37 -12.82 6.82
C GLN A 382 -5.70 -12.23 7.27
N ASP A 383 -6.24 -11.29 6.49
CA ASP A 383 -7.54 -10.66 6.72
C ASP A 383 -7.70 -10.07 8.14
N LEU A 384 -6.68 -9.35 8.63
CA LEU A 384 -6.75 -8.76 9.97
C LEU A 384 -7.73 -7.60 10.00
N LYS A 385 -8.80 -7.81 10.76
CA LYS A 385 -9.85 -6.81 11.04
C LYS A 385 -9.79 -6.40 12.50
N LEU A 386 -9.89 -5.10 12.72
CA LEU A 386 -9.99 -4.52 14.05
C LEU A 386 -11.39 -3.96 14.26
N GLN A 387 -11.94 -4.24 15.45
CA GLN A 387 -13.18 -3.62 15.89
C GLN A 387 -12.98 -3.10 17.32
N VAL A 388 -13.28 -1.83 17.52
CA VAL A 388 -13.22 -1.17 18.83
C VAL A 388 -14.63 -0.76 19.20
N GLU A 389 -15.13 -1.30 20.32
CA GLU A 389 -16.41 -0.96 20.91
C GLU A 389 -16.17 -0.03 22.10
N PHE A 390 -16.60 1.22 22.00
CA PHE A 390 -16.47 2.22 23.04
C PHE A 390 -17.60 2.10 24.07
N ASN A 391 -17.26 2.21 25.35
CA ASN A 391 -18.23 2.17 26.44
C ASN A 391 -18.93 3.54 26.60
N PRO A 392 -20.23 3.67 26.29
CA PRO A 392 -20.93 4.94 26.39
C PRO A 392 -21.01 5.51 27.81
N ALA A 393 -20.80 4.66 28.84
CA ALA A 393 -20.76 5.12 30.23
C ALA A 393 -19.49 5.90 30.58
N THR A 394 -18.41 5.75 29.82
CA THR A 394 -17.11 6.36 30.08
C THR A 394 -16.58 7.21 28.93
N VAL A 395 -17.04 6.98 27.71
CA VAL A 395 -16.67 7.68 26.48
C VAL A 395 -17.92 8.32 25.87
N GLN A 396 -17.91 9.63 25.69
CA GLN A 396 -18.98 10.38 25.06
C GLN A 396 -18.87 10.34 23.53
N GLU A 397 -17.66 10.61 23.02
CA GLU A 397 -17.34 10.67 21.61
C GLU A 397 -15.97 10.07 21.33
N TYR A 398 -15.78 9.60 20.11
CA TYR A 398 -14.47 9.12 19.66
C TYR A 398 -14.29 9.38 18.15
N ARG A 399 -13.03 9.37 17.71
CA ARG A 399 -12.67 9.33 16.28
C ARG A 399 -11.42 8.48 16.07
N LEU A 400 -11.33 7.79 14.95
CA LEU A 400 -10.12 7.11 14.51
C LEU A 400 -9.23 8.13 13.77
N ILE A 401 -7.92 8.11 14.03
CA ILE A 401 -6.93 8.97 13.38
C ILE A 401 -6.25 8.15 12.28
N GLY A 402 -6.47 8.52 11.01
CA GLY A 402 -6.04 7.71 9.87
C GLY A 402 -7.01 6.57 9.55
N TYR A 403 -6.62 5.66 8.68
CA TYR A 403 -7.40 4.49 8.23
C TYR A 403 -8.72 4.83 7.52
N GLU A 404 -8.89 6.04 7.00
CA GLU A 404 -10.12 6.49 6.34
C GLU A 404 -10.48 5.61 5.13
N LEU A 405 -9.46 5.14 4.39
CA LEU A 405 -9.65 4.25 3.24
C LEU A 405 -9.76 2.76 3.62
N HIS A 406 -9.60 2.45 4.91
CA HIS A 406 -9.63 1.09 5.45
C HIS A 406 -10.86 0.83 6.33
N ALA A 407 -11.80 1.77 6.39
CA ALA A 407 -13.03 1.63 7.15
C ALA A 407 -13.88 0.45 6.65
N LEU A 408 -14.39 -0.36 7.58
CA LEU A 408 -15.27 -1.49 7.33
C LEU A 408 -16.62 -1.26 8.01
N LYS A 409 -17.66 -1.91 7.48
CA LYS A 409 -18.94 -1.93 8.17
C LYS A 409 -18.87 -2.85 9.39
N ARG A 410 -19.70 -2.59 10.39
CA ARG A 410 -19.74 -3.39 11.61
C ARG A 410 -19.98 -4.88 11.34
N GLU A 411 -20.87 -5.20 10.39
CA GLU A 411 -21.21 -6.56 9.96
C GLU A 411 -20.06 -7.28 9.25
N ASP A 412 -19.16 -6.54 8.60
CA ASP A 412 -18.02 -7.10 7.87
C ASP A 412 -16.97 -7.73 8.82
N PHE A 413 -16.98 -7.35 10.10
CA PHE A 413 -16.06 -7.90 11.10
C PHE A 413 -16.19 -9.43 11.25
N ASN A 414 -17.41 -9.95 11.23
CA ASN A 414 -17.67 -11.39 11.35
C ASN A 414 -17.79 -12.11 10.00
N ASN A 415 -17.56 -11.41 8.90
CA ASN A 415 -17.69 -11.97 7.57
C ASN A 415 -16.31 -12.36 7.02
N ASP A 416 -16.02 -13.66 7.02
CA ASP A 416 -14.75 -14.24 6.53
C ASP A 416 -14.58 -14.11 4.99
N LYS A 417 -15.59 -13.63 4.27
CA LYS A 417 -15.50 -13.34 2.81
C LYS A 417 -15.04 -11.93 2.51
N VAL A 418 -15.07 -11.05 3.51
CA VAL A 418 -14.57 -9.67 3.35
C VAL A 418 -13.06 -9.67 3.53
N ASP A 419 -12.38 -9.30 2.47
CA ASP A 419 -10.92 -9.14 2.40
C ASP A 419 -10.44 -8.02 3.33
N ALA A 420 -9.31 -8.21 3.98
CA ALA A 420 -8.68 -7.23 4.86
C ALA A 420 -7.15 -7.34 4.78
N GLY A 421 -6.43 -6.45 5.46
CA GLY A 421 -4.97 -6.42 5.34
C GLY A 421 -4.27 -7.63 5.96
N ASP A 422 -3.17 -8.02 5.36
CA ASP A 422 -2.31 -9.10 5.83
C ASP A 422 -1.18 -8.55 6.72
N ILE A 423 -0.73 -9.32 7.70
CA ILE A 423 0.42 -8.99 8.53
C ILE A 423 1.56 -9.98 8.24
N GLY A 424 2.73 -9.43 7.94
CA GLY A 424 3.97 -10.19 7.80
C GLY A 424 4.69 -10.38 9.14
N ALA A 425 5.64 -11.31 9.15
CA ALA A 425 6.46 -11.60 10.32
C ALA A 425 7.23 -10.37 10.82
N GLY A 426 7.10 -10.07 12.11
CA GLY A 426 7.73 -8.90 12.71
C GLY A 426 7.10 -7.55 12.39
N HIS A 427 6.08 -7.49 11.53
CA HIS A 427 5.35 -6.25 11.26
C HIS A 427 4.69 -5.68 12.51
N GLN A 428 4.53 -4.37 12.48
CA GLN A 428 3.80 -3.64 13.52
C GLN A 428 2.69 -2.83 12.90
N VAL A 429 1.55 -2.80 13.58
CA VAL A 429 0.42 -1.94 13.23
C VAL A 429 0.08 -1.09 14.44
N THR A 430 0.02 0.21 14.24
CA THR A 430 -0.39 1.18 15.25
C THR A 430 -1.63 1.91 14.79
N ALA A 431 -2.68 1.88 15.60
CA ALA A 431 -3.87 2.70 15.43
C ALA A 431 -4.03 3.66 16.60
N LEU A 432 -4.48 4.87 16.31
CA LEU A 432 -4.71 5.93 17.28
C LEU A 432 -6.18 6.34 17.24
N TYR A 433 -6.83 6.32 18.39
CA TYR A 433 -8.14 6.92 18.60
C TYR A 433 -8.01 8.15 19.48
N GLU A 434 -8.75 9.19 19.16
CA GLU A 434 -9.02 10.29 20.09
C GLU A 434 -10.42 10.12 20.65
N PHE A 435 -10.61 10.38 21.94
CA PHE A 435 -11.89 10.24 22.61
C PHE A 435 -12.18 11.39 23.56
N VAL A 436 -13.45 11.68 23.74
CA VAL A 436 -13.99 12.62 24.74
C VAL A 436 -14.57 11.80 25.89
N PRO A 437 -14.04 11.92 27.11
CA PRO A 437 -14.62 11.24 28.26
C PRO A 437 -16.02 11.81 28.58
N THR A 438 -16.88 10.98 29.19
CA THR A 438 -18.19 11.44 29.66
C THR A 438 -18.04 12.58 30.66
N GLY A 439 -18.86 13.63 30.49
CA GLY A 439 -18.84 14.85 31.30
C GLY A 439 -17.91 15.96 30.79
N ALA A 440 -17.06 15.70 29.77
CA ALA A 440 -16.32 16.73 29.06
C ALA A 440 -17.17 17.33 27.91
N LYS A 441 -16.72 18.47 27.37
CA LYS A 441 -17.40 19.12 26.24
C LYS A 441 -17.19 18.33 24.95
N GLY A 442 -18.29 17.81 24.37
CA GLY A 442 -18.29 17.13 23.07
C GLY A 442 -18.18 18.06 21.87
N SER A 443 -17.97 17.48 20.70
CA SER A 443 -17.90 18.15 19.39
C SER A 443 -19.16 17.97 18.56
N VAL A 444 -20.00 16.98 18.91
CA VAL A 444 -21.25 16.63 18.20
C VAL A 444 -22.43 16.83 19.13
N ASP A 445 -23.43 17.58 18.67
CA ASP A 445 -24.66 17.77 19.44
C ASP A 445 -25.44 16.44 19.57
N PRO A 446 -26.09 16.20 20.73
CA PRO A 446 -26.94 15.03 20.92
C PRO A 446 -28.15 15.10 19.97
N LEU A 447 -28.59 13.94 19.50
CA LEU A 447 -29.83 13.87 18.72
C LEU A 447 -31.03 14.22 19.59
N ARG A 448 -31.85 15.17 19.15
CA ARG A 448 -33.07 15.58 19.85
C ARG A 448 -34.06 14.43 20.09
N TYR A 449 -34.11 13.50 19.15
CA TYR A 449 -34.98 12.31 19.20
C TYR A 449 -34.19 11.02 19.46
N GLY A 450 -32.97 11.16 19.96
CA GLY A 450 -32.08 10.03 20.31
C GLY A 450 -32.54 9.31 21.57
N SER A 451 -32.14 8.06 21.69
CA SER A 451 -32.55 7.17 22.79
C SER A 451 -31.76 7.38 24.08
N GLU A 452 -31.48 8.62 24.50
CA GLU A 452 -30.82 8.87 25.80
C GLU A 452 -31.57 8.20 26.97
N ASP A 453 -32.92 8.11 26.88
CA ASP A 453 -33.75 7.40 27.86
C ASP A 453 -33.62 5.86 27.81
N LYS A 454 -33.16 5.25 26.72
CA LYS A 454 -32.96 3.81 26.63
C LYS A 454 -31.59 3.37 27.15
N ALA A 455 -30.54 4.14 26.84
CA ALA A 455 -29.18 3.86 27.33
C ALA A 455 -29.07 4.05 28.85
N ALA A 456 -29.83 4.98 29.43
CA ALA A 456 -29.90 5.18 30.88
C ALA A 456 -30.70 4.10 31.63
N LYS A 457 -31.57 3.35 30.94
CA LYS A 457 -32.41 2.28 31.54
C LYS A 457 -31.81 0.88 31.40
N GLU A 458 -30.92 0.64 30.44
CA GLU A 458 -30.09 -0.55 30.44
C GLU A 458 -28.88 -0.29 31.35
N SER A 459 -29.04 -0.60 32.63
CA SER A 459 -27.94 -0.58 33.60
C SER A 459 -26.69 -1.24 33.01
N PRO A 460 -25.50 -0.60 33.08
CA PRO A 460 -24.28 -1.25 32.62
C PRO A 460 -24.18 -2.61 33.30
N ARG A 461 -23.94 -3.66 32.52
CA ARG A 461 -23.72 -5.01 33.05
C ARG A 461 -22.66 -4.89 34.13
N VAL A 462 -23.04 -5.21 35.38
CA VAL A 462 -22.20 -5.12 36.58
C VAL A 462 -20.85 -5.75 36.25
N GLY A 463 -19.76 -4.96 36.29
CA GLY A 463 -18.40 -5.40 35.99
C GLY A 463 -17.66 -4.63 34.88
N LYS A 464 -18.35 -3.85 34.02
CA LYS A 464 -17.70 -3.12 32.89
C LYS A 464 -17.60 -1.60 33.09
N SER A 465 -17.91 -1.08 34.24
CA SER A 465 -17.86 0.37 34.56
C SER A 465 -16.45 0.98 34.57
N GLY A 466 -15.41 0.13 34.62
CA GLY A 466 -14.01 0.52 34.56
C GLY A 466 -13.38 0.48 33.18
N GLU A 467 -14.11 0.10 32.14
CA GLU A 467 -13.60 0.00 30.78
C GLU A 467 -13.90 1.28 29.98
N LEU A 468 -12.94 1.71 29.13
CA LEU A 468 -13.13 2.71 28.09
C LEU A 468 -13.64 2.09 26.80
N ALA A 469 -13.07 0.96 26.44
CA ALA A 469 -13.36 0.28 25.18
C ALA A 469 -13.06 -1.22 25.27
N TRP A 470 -13.63 -1.98 24.33
CA TRP A 470 -13.34 -3.38 24.09
C TRP A 470 -12.77 -3.54 22.69
N ILE A 471 -11.54 -4.02 22.58
CA ILE A 471 -10.86 -4.25 21.30
C ILE A 471 -11.06 -5.70 20.91
N LYS A 472 -11.44 -5.92 19.66
CA LYS A 472 -11.55 -7.24 19.02
C LYS A 472 -10.69 -7.26 17.77
N LEU A 473 -9.94 -8.32 17.59
CA LEU A 473 -9.17 -8.57 16.39
C LEU A 473 -9.61 -9.92 15.82
N ARG A 474 -9.83 -9.94 14.53
CA ARG A 474 -10.17 -11.17 13.82
C ARG A 474 -9.19 -11.35 12.67
N TYR A 475 -8.61 -12.53 12.55
CA TYR A 475 -7.60 -12.85 11.54
C TYR A 475 -7.70 -14.30 11.10
N LYS A 476 -7.21 -14.63 9.91
CA LYS A 476 -7.04 -16.00 9.43
C LYS A 476 -5.59 -16.42 9.57
N PRO A 477 -5.27 -17.57 10.16
CA PRO A 477 -3.95 -18.16 10.01
C PRO A 477 -3.67 -18.47 8.54
N PRO A 478 -2.41 -18.34 8.06
CA PRO A 478 -2.08 -18.62 6.66
C PRO A 478 -2.58 -19.99 6.21
N GLY A 479 -3.25 -20.03 5.05
CA GLY A 479 -3.83 -21.27 4.49
C GLY A 479 -5.12 -21.75 5.15
N GLN A 480 -5.72 -20.98 6.06
CA GLN A 480 -7.02 -21.32 6.67
C GLN A 480 -8.11 -20.34 6.22
N GLU A 481 -9.29 -20.89 5.98
CA GLU A 481 -10.48 -20.12 5.58
C GLU A 481 -11.26 -19.54 6.77
N THR A 482 -11.07 -20.11 7.96
CA THR A 482 -11.79 -19.72 9.19
C THR A 482 -10.95 -18.78 10.03
N SER A 483 -11.52 -17.63 10.38
CA SER A 483 -10.87 -16.64 11.22
C SER A 483 -10.88 -17.01 12.71
N GLN A 484 -9.88 -16.53 13.44
CA GLN A 484 -9.75 -16.58 14.89
C GLN A 484 -10.00 -15.21 15.51
N LEU A 485 -10.42 -15.17 16.77
CA LEU A 485 -10.76 -13.97 17.51
C LEU A 485 -9.80 -13.78 18.69
N VAL A 486 -9.26 -12.56 18.82
CA VAL A 486 -8.50 -12.07 19.97
C VAL A 486 -9.22 -10.87 20.56
N GLU A 487 -9.33 -10.80 21.87
CA GLU A 487 -10.07 -9.74 22.56
C GLU A 487 -9.23 -9.12 23.70
N LEU A 488 -9.37 -7.80 23.89
CA LEU A 488 -8.64 -7.06 24.91
C LEU A 488 -9.49 -5.92 25.47
N PRO A 489 -9.70 -5.81 26.80
CA PRO A 489 -10.31 -4.63 27.42
C PRO A 489 -9.33 -3.46 27.48
N VAL A 490 -9.83 -2.25 27.27
CA VAL A 490 -9.10 -0.99 27.51
C VAL A 490 -9.61 -0.38 28.80
N MET A 491 -8.82 -0.47 29.84
CA MET A 491 -9.22 0.01 31.17
C MET A 491 -9.12 1.53 31.25
N LYS A 492 -10.09 2.16 31.94
CA LYS A 492 -10.04 3.57 32.28
C LYS A 492 -8.98 3.79 33.36
N PRO A 493 -7.95 4.62 33.13
CA PRO A 493 -6.99 4.94 34.16
C PRO A 493 -7.63 5.82 35.25
N ALA A 494 -7.16 5.70 36.47
CA ALA A 494 -7.63 6.54 37.58
C ALA A 494 -7.39 8.03 37.29
N THR A 495 -6.26 8.35 36.70
CA THR A 495 -5.91 9.67 36.18
C THR A 495 -5.36 9.53 34.76
N MET A 496 -5.78 10.39 33.85
CA MET A 496 -5.29 10.37 32.50
C MET A 496 -3.77 10.63 32.45
N PRO A 497 -2.94 9.66 32.04
CA PRO A 497 -1.50 9.85 32.01
C PRO A 497 -1.10 10.94 31.00
N ALA A 498 -0.22 11.85 31.43
CA ALA A 498 0.32 12.86 30.52
C ALA A 498 1.18 12.22 29.42
N LEU A 499 1.20 12.83 28.23
CA LEU A 499 2.04 12.36 27.12
C LEU A 499 3.52 12.30 27.51
N ALA A 500 4.02 13.25 28.29
CA ALA A 500 5.42 13.28 28.75
C ALA A 500 5.81 12.07 29.63
N ALA A 501 4.84 11.43 30.29
CA ALA A 501 5.06 10.24 31.10
C ALA A 501 5.04 8.93 30.30
N GLN A 502 4.71 8.98 29.00
CA GLN A 502 4.69 7.83 28.10
C GLN A 502 6.11 7.45 27.64
N ASP A 503 6.26 6.20 27.19
CA ASP A 503 7.47 5.73 26.55
C ASP A 503 7.83 6.54 25.28
N ALA A 504 9.06 6.44 24.83
CA ALA A 504 9.56 7.17 23.65
C ALA A 504 8.74 6.85 22.39
N ASP A 505 8.37 5.59 22.21
CA ASP A 505 7.63 5.12 21.03
C ASP A 505 6.22 5.71 20.96
N THR A 506 5.51 5.75 22.09
CA THR A 506 4.20 6.39 22.17
C THR A 506 4.28 7.89 21.90
N ARG A 507 5.26 8.57 22.47
CA ARG A 507 5.48 10.00 22.23
C ARG A 507 5.83 10.27 20.77
N PHE A 508 6.64 9.42 20.16
CA PHE A 508 7.03 9.54 18.76
C PHE A 508 5.85 9.27 17.82
N ALA A 509 5.06 8.22 18.04
CA ALA A 509 3.87 7.91 17.26
C ALA A 509 2.86 9.08 17.28
N VAL A 510 2.66 9.69 18.43
CA VAL A 510 1.79 10.88 18.57
C VAL A 510 2.36 12.09 17.81
N ALA A 511 3.68 12.31 17.83
CA ALA A 511 4.31 13.39 17.06
C ALA A 511 4.12 13.19 15.55
N VAL A 512 4.27 11.95 15.06
CA VAL A 512 4.05 11.60 13.64
C VAL A 512 2.59 11.79 13.25
N ALA A 513 1.65 11.33 14.08
CA ALA A 513 0.22 11.51 13.84
C ALA A 513 -0.21 12.98 13.83
N ALA A 514 0.35 13.79 14.71
CA ALA A 514 0.13 15.24 14.70
C ALA A 514 0.65 15.89 13.43
N TRP A 515 1.88 15.55 13.02
CA TRP A 515 2.46 16.06 11.77
C TRP A 515 1.64 15.69 10.54
N GLY A 516 1.19 14.43 10.44
CA GLY A 516 0.34 13.99 9.33
C GLY A 516 -0.97 14.76 9.25
N GLN A 517 -1.68 14.93 10.37
CA GLN A 517 -2.89 15.74 10.43
C GLN A 517 -2.62 17.22 10.07
N TRP A 518 -1.50 17.77 10.55
CA TRP A 518 -1.08 19.14 10.22
C TRP A 518 -0.76 19.32 8.72
N LEU A 519 -0.07 18.37 8.08
CA LEU A 519 0.20 18.38 6.64
C LEU A 519 -1.10 18.36 5.83
N ARG A 520 -2.09 17.59 6.26
CA ARG A 520 -3.42 17.53 5.64
C ARG A 520 -4.22 18.82 5.82
N GLY A 521 -3.82 19.70 6.74
CA GLY A 521 -4.59 20.88 7.09
C GLY A 521 -5.82 20.55 7.94
N SER A 522 -5.79 19.43 8.70
CA SER A 522 -6.87 19.04 9.60
C SER A 522 -7.10 20.08 10.67
N THR A 523 -8.37 20.47 10.86
CA THR A 523 -8.80 21.39 11.92
C THR A 523 -8.97 20.70 13.28
N LEU A 524 -8.89 19.37 13.31
CA LEU A 524 -9.19 18.55 14.48
C LEU A 524 -8.10 18.61 15.57
N ILE A 525 -6.89 19.05 15.19
CA ILE A 525 -5.77 19.27 16.13
C ILE A 525 -5.65 20.73 16.62
N GLY A 526 -6.59 21.62 16.21
CA GLY A 526 -6.56 23.03 16.58
C GLY A 526 -5.24 23.71 16.22
N ASP A 527 -4.66 24.45 17.15
CA ASP A 527 -3.38 25.18 16.97
C ASP A 527 -2.14 24.32 17.26
N TYR A 528 -2.28 23.01 17.42
CA TYR A 528 -1.15 22.12 17.65
C TYR A 528 -0.30 21.97 16.39
N GLY A 529 0.88 22.59 16.40
CA GLY A 529 1.68 22.78 15.20
C GLY A 529 3.16 22.37 15.37
N PRO A 530 4.01 22.81 14.44
CA PRO A 530 5.44 22.46 14.42
C PRO A 530 6.18 22.79 15.71
N GLU A 531 5.81 23.88 16.39
CA GLU A 531 6.43 24.31 17.65
C GLU A 531 6.23 23.28 18.78
N GLN A 532 5.22 22.41 18.68
CA GLN A 532 4.92 21.36 19.63
C GLN A 532 5.40 19.99 19.16
N PHE A 533 5.06 19.56 17.93
CA PHE A 533 5.38 18.19 17.50
C PHE A 533 6.86 18.00 17.10
N VAL A 534 7.59 19.03 16.65
CA VAL A 534 9.03 18.89 16.32
C VAL A 534 9.88 18.63 17.56
N PRO A 535 9.78 19.40 18.66
CA PRO A 535 10.49 19.09 19.90
C PRO A 535 10.09 17.74 20.47
N LEU A 536 8.79 17.38 20.41
CA LEU A 536 8.29 16.08 20.85
C LEU A 536 8.99 14.93 20.11
N ALA A 537 9.05 15.01 18.78
CA ALA A 537 9.71 14.01 17.94
C ALA A 537 11.21 13.90 18.27
N ARG A 538 11.90 15.03 18.42
CA ARG A 538 13.33 15.07 18.76
C ARG A 538 13.62 14.44 20.12
N GLY A 539 12.76 14.70 21.12
CA GLY A 539 12.89 14.14 22.48
C GLY A 539 12.45 12.68 22.59
N ALA A 540 11.83 12.12 21.54
CA ALA A 540 11.28 10.77 21.53
C ALA A 540 11.96 9.82 20.52
N ARG A 541 13.15 10.17 20.00
CA ARG A 541 13.85 9.35 19.01
C ARG A 541 14.20 7.94 19.50
N GLY A 542 14.51 7.79 20.77
CA GLY A 542 14.97 6.50 21.31
C GLY A 542 16.24 6.00 20.61
N GLU A 543 16.38 4.69 20.50
CA GLU A 543 17.43 4.04 19.71
C GLU A 543 17.02 4.06 18.23
N ASP A 544 17.53 5.03 17.51
CA ASP A 544 17.24 5.22 16.08
C ASP A 544 18.30 4.53 15.21
N ARG A 545 18.32 3.20 15.24
CA ARG A 545 19.34 2.35 14.61
C ARG A 545 19.60 2.66 13.13
N TYR A 546 18.59 3.08 12.39
CA TYR A 546 18.67 3.35 10.95
C TYR A 546 18.55 4.83 10.61
N GLY A 547 18.42 5.71 11.60
CA GLY A 547 18.32 7.16 11.41
C GLY A 547 16.95 7.65 10.90
N HIS A 548 15.93 6.78 10.83
CA HIS A 548 14.62 7.15 10.28
C HIS A 548 13.88 8.18 11.13
N ARG A 549 13.99 8.10 12.47
CA ARG A 549 13.35 9.06 13.38
C ARG A 549 14.05 10.41 13.36
N ALA A 550 15.36 10.42 13.19
CA ALA A 550 16.14 11.67 12.99
C ALA A 550 15.78 12.33 11.65
N GLU A 551 15.65 11.54 10.58
CA GLU A 551 15.16 12.02 9.29
C GLU A 551 13.76 12.64 9.40
N PHE A 552 12.83 11.95 10.08
CA PHE A 552 11.49 12.47 10.33
C PHE A 552 11.51 13.85 10.98
N ALA A 553 12.27 14.02 12.07
CA ALA A 553 12.36 15.30 12.78
C ALA A 553 12.85 16.44 11.86
N ARG A 554 13.81 16.12 10.96
CA ARG A 554 14.30 17.07 9.94
C ARG A 554 13.19 17.38 8.90
N LEU A 555 12.47 16.38 8.42
CA LEU A 555 11.38 16.58 7.46
C LEU A 555 10.23 17.39 8.05
N ALA A 556 9.88 17.15 9.29
CA ALA A 556 8.86 17.90 10.01
C ALA A 556 9.23 19.39 10.14
N GLU A 557 10.50 19.68 10.43
CA GLU A 557 11.01 21.05 10.49
C GLU A 557 11.05 21.75 9.11
N LEU A 558 11.51 21.02 8.08
CA LEU A 558 11.51 21.53 6.70
C LEU A 558 10.09 21.86 6.23
N SER A 559 9.13 20.95 6.48
CA SER A 559 7.74 21.16 6.09
C SER A 559 7.12 22.40 6.75
N ALA A 560 7.49 22.69 8.00
CA ALA A 560 7.08 23.92 8.69
C ALA A 560 7.58 25.18 7.97
N SER A 561 8.81 25.13 7.44
CA SER A 561 9.38 26.25 6.67
C SER A 561 8.72 26.44 5.30
N LEU A 562 8.20 25.36 4.69
CA LEU A 562 7.52 25.39 3.40
C LEU A 562 6.06 25.89 3.48
N LYS A 563 5.43 25.79 4.64
CA LYS A 563 4.02 26.21 4.84
C LYS A 563 3.89 27.69 5.24
N ARG A 564 5.01 28.36 5.55
CA ARG A 564 5.08 29.80 5.82
C ARG A 564 5.04 30.58 4.51
#